data_b0d4b3b65c8ee2677fab15313d43eca7
#
_entry.id   b0d4b3b65c8ee2677fab15313d43eca7
#
_cell.length_a   1.000
_cell.length_b   1.000
_cell.length_c   1.000
_cell.angle_alpha   90.00
_cell.angle_beta   90.00
_cell.angle_gamma   90.00
#
_symmetry.space_group_name_H-M   'P 1'
#
loop_
_entity.id
_entity.type
_entity.pdbx_description
1 polymer ?
#
loop_
_entity_poly.entity_id
_entity_poly.type
_entity_poly.pdbx_seq_one_letter_code
_entity_poly.pdbx_strand_id
1 'polypeptide(L)'
;MWKFLHQLAKPERLYHLCGRLVPLFAVISIVMLLVGVIWGFVWAPADYQQGQSYRIMYIHVPAAIWSMGIYAWMAIAAFIGLVWQIKMSDLAVAAMAPVGAVYTFIALVTGSAWGKPMWGTWWIWDARLTSELVLLFLYVGVIALYNAFDDRRLAGRAAGILVLVGVVNLPIIHFSVEWWNTLHQGSTNMQKSIDPSMRIPLRWSIFGFLGLFVTLTLMRLRTLILMQDRRRPWVEEIANKGRSLS
;
A
#
# COMPACT_ATOMS: atom_id res chain seq x y z
N MET A 1 22.33 5.11 -15.23
CA MET A 1 21.15 5.41 -14.40
C MET A 1 20.12 6.29 -15.11
N TRP A 2 20.47 7.47 -15.64
CA TRP A 2 19.55 8.37 -16.39
C TRP A 2 18.86 7.71 -17.59
N LYS A 3 19.57 6.92 -18.41
CA LYS A 3 18.98 6.21 -19.57
C LYS A 3 17.87 5.24 -19.17
N PHE A 4 18.00 4.57 -18.02
CA PHE A 4 16.97 3.65 -17.49
C PHE A 4 15.71 4.41 -17.03
N LEU A 5 15.87 5.50 -16.29
CA LEU A 5 14.76 6.35 -15.86
C LEU A 5 14.01 6.97 -17.04
N HIS A 6 14.73 7.41 -18.08
CA HIS A 6 14.11 7.90 -19.32
C HIS A 6 13.33 6.80 -20.07
N GLN A 7 13.73 5.54 -19.95
CA GLN A 7 12.97 4.44 -20.55
C GLN A 7 11.67 4.16 -19.81
N LEU A 8 11.68 4.25 -18.47
CA LEU A 8 10.48 4.13 -17.63
C LEU A 8 9.53 5.32 -17.78
N ALA A 9 10.02 6.47 -18.23
CA ALA A 9 9.19 7.63 -18.55
C ALA A 9 8.37 7.47 -19.83
N LYS A 10 8.61 6.42 -20.65
CA LYS A 10 7.85 6.14 -21.88
C LYS A 10 6.61 5.29 -21.56
N PRO A 11 5.37 5.79 -21.81
CA PRO A 11 4.14 5.10 -21.40
C PRO A 11 4.04 3.67 -21.94
N GLU A 12 4.26 3.46 -23.23
CA GLU A 12 4.18 2.16 -23.89
C GLU A 12 5.14 1.13 -23.28
N ARG A 13 6.40 1.51 -23.05
CA ARG A 13 7.40 0.62 -22.44
C ARG A 13 7.03 0.26 -21.01
N LEU A 14 6.59 1.26 -20.24
CA LEU A 14 6.15 1.03 -18.87
C LEU A 14 4.93 0.12 -18.82
N TYR A 15 3.96 0.32 -19.72
CA TYR A 15 2.79 -0.55 -19.85
C TYR A 15 3.18 -2.01 -20.09
N HIS A 16 4.08 -2.28 -21.04
CA HIS A 16 4.54 -3.65 -21.32
C HIS A 16 5.37 -4.24 -20.19
N LEU A 17 6.22 -3.44 -19.55
CA LEU A 17 6.98 -3.89 -18.37
C LEU A 17 6.04 -4.30 -17.23
N CYS A 18 5.08 -3.44 -16.88
CA CYS A 18 4.06 -3.76 -15.89
C CYS A 18 3.31 -5.05 -16.25
N GLY A 19 2.95 -5.23 -17.54
CA GLY A 19 2.27 -6.42 -18.01
C GLY A 19 3.04 -7.73 -17.81
N ARG A 20 4.37 -7.69 -17.91
CA ARG A 20 5.24 -8.85 -17.65
C ARG A 20 5.42 -9.11 -16.16
N LEU A 21 5.45 -8.06 -15.35
CA LEU A 21 5.68 -8.16 -13.91
C LEU A 21 4.42 -8.56 -13.13
N VAL A 22 3.23 -8.16 -13.58
CA VAL A 22 1.96 -8.47 -12.91
C VAL A 22 1.80 -9.97 -12.62
N PRO A 23 1.89 -10.92 -13.56
CA PRO A 23 1.70 -12.33 -13.27
C PRO A 23 2.76 -12.87 -12.30
N LEU A 24 4.00 -12.41 -12.40
CA LEU A 24 5.08 -12.82 -11.50
C LEU A 24 4.76 -12.42 -10.05
N PHE A 25 4.48 -11.13 -9.81
CA PHE A 25 4.18 -10.65 -8.46
C PHE A 25 2.85 -11.18 -7.94
N ALA A 26 1.86 -11.42 -8.79
CA ALA A 26 0.59 -12.04 -8.42
C ALA A 26 0.81 -13.47 -7.87
N VAL A 27 1.56 -14.31 -8.60
CA VAL A 27 1.85 -15.68 -8.15
C VAL A 27 2.64 -15.68 -6.85
N ILE A 28 3.71 -14.88 -6.76
CA ILE A 28 4.51 -14.73 -5.54
C ILE A 28 3.63 -14.29 -4.37
N SER A 29 2.80 -13.28 -4.58
CA SER A 29 1.90 -12.76 -3.54
C SER A 29 0.90 -13.81 -3.07
N ILE A 30 0.22 -14.48 -3.99
CA ILE A 30 -0.77 -15.53 -3.65
C ILE A 30 -0.11 -16.63 -2.83
N VAL A 31 1.04 -17.16 -3.29
CA VAL A 31 1.74 -18.22 -2.56
C VAL A 31 2.14 -17.75 -1.16
N MET A 32 2.74 -16.56 -1.05
CA MET A 32 3.19 -16.03 0.24
C MET A 32 2.04 -15.74 1.19
N LEU A 33 0.91 -15.22 0.69
CA LEU A 33 -0.29 -14.98 1.50
C LEU A 33 -0.93 -16.28 1.96
N LEU A 34 -1.07 -17.26 1.06
CA LEU A 34 -1.62 -18.57 1.44
C LEU A 34 -0.77 -19.22 2.53
N VAL A 35 0.56 -19.26 2.33
CA VAL A 35 1.47 -19.81 3.33
C VAL A 35 1.39 -19.03 4.64
N GLY A 36 1.53 -17.70 4.61
CA GLY A 36 1.58 -16.87 5.81
C GLY A 36 0.27 -16.89 6.61
N VAL A 37 -0.86 -16.73 5.91
CA VAL A 37 -2.18 -16.70 6.55
C VAL A 37 -2.59 -18.09 7.03
N ILE A 38 -2.51 -19.12 6.18
CA ILE A 38 -2.92 -20.48 6.58
C ILE A 38 -2.05 -20.98 7.72
N TRP A 39 -0.72 -20.85 7.62
CA TRP A 39 0.17 -21.25 8.71
C TRP A 39 -0.12 -20.48 9.99
N GLY A 40 -0.27 -19.15 9.90
CA GLY A 40 -0.55 -18.29 11.05
C GLY A 40 -1.87 -18.61 11.73
N PHE A 41 -2.93 -18.87 10.97
CA PHE A 41 -4.25 -19.14 11.53
C PHE A 41 -4.47 -20.60 11.96
N VAL A 42 -3.83 -21.57 11.33
CA VAL A 42 -4.08 -23.01 11.57
C VAL A 42 -3.00 -23.62 12.46
N TRP A 43 -1.73 -23.39 12.17
CA TRP A 43 -0.63 -24.14 12.82
C TRP A 43 0.20 -23.37 13.83
N ALA A 44 0.18 -22.03 13.81
CA ALA A 44 0.91 -21.28 14.82
C ALA A 44 0.32 -21.52 16.21
N PRO A 45 1.15 -21.67 17.28
CA PRO A 45 0.64 -21.91 18.64
C PRO A 45 -0.17 -20.71 19.15
N ALA A 46 -1.01 -20.92 20.14
CA ALA A 46 -1.71 -19.83 20.82
C ALA A 46 -0.70 -18.97 21.61
N ASP A 47 -0.92 -17.67 21.67
CA ASP A 47 -0.13 -16.77 22.50
C ASP A 47 -0.51 -16.96 24.00
N TYR A 48 0.49 -16.88 24.88
CA TYR A 48 0.28 -17.14 26.32
C TYR A 48 -0.54 -16.06 27.02
N GLN A 49 -0.55 -14.83 26.51
CA GLN A 49 -1.33 -13.71 27.08
C GLN A 49 -2.63 -13.47 26.29
N GLN A 50 -2.56 -13.52 24.96
CA GLN A 50 -3.65 -13.11 24.07
C GLN A 50 -4.48 -14.29 23.54
N GLY A 51 -4.07 -15.53 23.85
CA GLY A 51 -4.75 -16.73 23.35
C GLY A 51 -4.79 -16.78 21.83
N GLN A 52 -5.98 -17.01 21.27
CA GLN A 52 -6.18 -17.07 19.82
C GLN A 52 -6.34 -15.68 19.17
N SER A 53 -6.62 -14.63 19.95
CA SER A 53 -6.89 -13.28 19.43
C SER A 53 -5.68 -12.70 18.69
N TYR A 54 -4.46 -13.10 19.09
CA TYR A 54 -3.24 -12.62 18.47
C TYR A 54 -3.13 -12.96 16.97
N ARG A 55 -3.82 -14.00 16.50
CA ARG A 55 -3.73 -14.47 15.09
C ARG A 55 -4.11 -13.39 14.08
N ILE A 56 -4.88 -12.39 14.51
CA ILE A 56 -5.23 -11.23 13.68
C ILE A 56 -3.98 -10.46 13.22
N MET A 57 -2.84 -10.62 13.91
CA MET A 57 -1.58 -9.98 13.56
C MET A 57 -1.08 -10.36 12.16
N TYR A 58 -1.41 -11.57 11.65
CA TYR A 58 -0.99 -12.00 10.32
C TYR A 58 -1.65 -11.24 9.18
N ILE A 59 -2.70 -10.47 9.48
CA ILE A 59 -3.36 -9.55 8.56
C ILE A 59 -3.09 -8.10 8.98
N HIS A 60 -3.29 -7.79 10.26
CA HIS A 60 -3.17 -6.43 10.80
C HIS A 60 -1.75 -5.85 10.63
N VAL A 61 -0.73 -6.57 11.09
CA VAL A 61 0.65 -6.06 11.08
C VAL A 61 1.16 -5.82 9.65
N PRO A 62 0.99 -6.76 8.68
CA PRO A 62 1.33 -6.49 7.28
C PRO A 62 0.58 -5.29 6.70
N ALA A 63 -0.73 -5.17 6.97
CA ALA A 63 -1.53 -4.05 6.47
C ALA A 63 -1.03 -2.71 7.04
N ALA A 64 -0.75 -2.63 8.34
CA ALA A 64 -0.24 -1.43 9.00
C ALA A 64 1.18 -1.04 8.53
N ILE A 65 2.08 -2.01 8.34
CA ILE A 65 3.42 -1.74 7.80
C ILE A 65 3.31 -1.15 6.39
N TRP A 66 2.50 -1.77 5.53
CA TRP A 66 2.42 -1.36 4.13
C TRP A 66 1.49 -0.17 3.92
N SER A 67 0.55 0.16 4.83
CA SER A 67 -0.17 1.43 4.80
C SER A 67 0.80 2.61 4.80
N MET A 68 1.75 2.62 5.72
CA MET A 68 2.81 3.62 5.80
C MET A 68 3.82 3.47 4.65
N GLY A 69 4.22 2.24 4.32
CA GLY A 69 5.19 1.96 3.24
C GLY A 69 4.71 2.44 1.87
N ILE A 70 3.45 2.21 1.53
CA ILE A 70 2.84 2.70 0.28
C ILE A 70 2.84 4.23 0.25
N TYR A 71 2.51 4.89 1.36
CA TYR A 71 2.54 6.35 1.43
C TYR A 71 3.95 6.91 1.22
N ALA A 72 4.96 6.27 1.81
CA ALA A 72 6.37 6.64 1.58
C ALA A 72 6.76 6.48 0.10
N TRP A 73 6.38 5.40 -0.56
CA TRP A 73 6.60 5.22 -2.00
C TRP A 73 5.86 6.26 -2.85
N MET A 74 4.63 6.62 -2.46
CA MET A 74 3.90 7.71 -3.09
C MET A 74 4.63 9.05 -2.93
N ALA A 75 5.19 9.33 -1.75
CA ALA A 75 5.95 10.56 -1.51
C ALA A 75 7.19 10.65 -2.40
N ILE A 76 7.92 9.54 -2.58
CA ILE A 76 9.05 9.46 -3.52
C ILE A 76 8.57 9.72 -4.96
N ALA A 77 7.49 9.08 -5.38
CA ALA A 77 6.94 9.29 -6.71
C ALA A 77 6.44 10.73 -6.91
N ALA A 78 5.74 11.31 -5.93
CA ALA A 78 5.27 12.68 -5.96
C ALA A 78 6.44 13.69 -6.05
N PHE A 79 7.49 13.48 -5.26
CA PHE A 79 8.70 14.30 -5.33
C PHE A 79 9.33 14.25 -6.74
N ILE A 80 9.49 13.05 -7.30
CA ILE A 80 10.02 12.87 -8.66
C ILE A 80 9.11 13.57 -9.69
N GLY A 81 7.79 13.41 -9.58
CA GLY A 81 6.81 14.04 -10.47
C GLY A 81 6.86 15.55 -10.42
N LEU A 82 6.92 16.14 -9.22
CA LEU A 82 6.93 17.59 -9.04
C LEU A 82 8.24 18.23 -9.48
N VAL A 83 9.41 17.64 -9.14
CA VAL A 83 10.73 18.20 -9.43
C VAL A 83 11.09 18.02 -10.90
N TRP A 84 10.95 16.82 -11.45
CA TRP A 84 11.34 16.53 -12.85
C TRP A 84 10.17 16.52 -13.84
N GLN A 85 8.96 16.81 -13.39
CA GLN A 85 7.74 16.86 -14.21
C GLN A 85 7.48 15.57 -15.02
N ILE A 86 7.77 14.42 -14.39
CA ILE A 86 7.61 13.10 -15.00
C ILE A 86 6.16 12.63 -14.85
N LYS A 87 5.39 12.66 -15.93
CA LYS A 87 3.96 12.25 -15.95
C LYS A 87 3.71 10.85 -15.41
N MET A 88 4.63 9.91 -15.64
CA MET A 88 4.48 8.53 -15.15
C MET A 88 4.57 8.44 -13.62
N SER A 89 5.28 9.37 -12.97
CA SER A 89 5.32 9.47 -11.50
C SER A 89 3.96 9.93 -10.94
N ASP A 90 3.28 10.87 -11.59
CA ASP A 90 1.94 11.31 -11.20
C ASP A 90 0.93 10.15 -11.33
N LEU A 91 1.02 9.37 -12.41
CA LEU A 91 0.20 8.17 -12.58
C LEU A 91 0.51 7.09 -11.54
N ALA A 92 1.77 6.95 -11.14
CA ALA A 92 2.15 6.02 -10.08
C ALA A 92 1.53 6.41 -8.73
N VAL A 93 1.52 7.70 -8.38
CA VAL A 93 0.80 8.22 -7.20
C VAL A 93 -0.68 7.87 -7.27
N ALA A 94 -1.34 8.16 -8.40
CA ALA A 94 -2.76 7.86 -8.61
C ALA A 94 -3.06 6.34 -8.60
N ALA A 95 -2.12 5.51 -9.02
CA ALA A 95 -2.25 4.06 -8.97
C ALA A 95 -2.12 3.51 -7.53
N MET A 96 -1.18 4.03 -6.75
CA MET A 96 -0.90 3.59 -5.38
C MET A 96 -1.95 4.04 -4.36
N ALA A 97 -2.51 5.26 -4.52
CA ALA A 97 -3.38 5.85 -3.52
C ALA A 97 -4.56 4.98 -3.08
N PRO A 98 -5.39 4.39 -3.97
CA PRO A 98 -6.48 3.52 -3.52
C PRO A 98 -6.02 2.20 -2.93
N VAL A 99 -4.86 1.68 -3.33
CA VAL A 99 -4.28 0.48 -2.70
C VAL A 99 -3.88 0.79 -1.26
N GLY A 100 -3.19 1.93 -1.04
CA GLY A 100 -2.82 2.40 0.30
C GLY A 100 -4.04 2.68 1.19
N ALA A 101 -5.10 3.29 0.64
CA ALA A 101 -6.35 3.51 1.37
C ALA A 101 -6.96 2.20 1.87
N VAL A 102 -6.99 1.15 1.03
CA VAL A 102 -7.52 -0.17 1.41
C VAL A 102 -6.64 -0.80 2.50
N TYR A 103 -5.33 -0.70 2.42
CA TYR A 103 -4.42 -1.24 3.44
C TYR A 103 -4.59 -0.54 4.77
N THR A 104 -4.69 0.79 4.76
CA THR A 104 -4.97 1.59 5.97
C THR A 104 -6.34 1.23 6.57
N PHE A 105 -7.35 1.07 5.74
CA PHE A 105 -8.67 0.63 6.19
C PHE A 105 -8.64 -0.77 6.82
N ILE A 106 -7.94 -1.74 6.21
CA ILE A 106 -7.74 -3.07 6.78
C ILE A 106 -7.01 -2.98 8.12
N ALA A 107 -5.95 -2.15 8.23
CA ALA A 107 -5.23 -1.94 9.47
C ALA A 107 -6.15 -1.39 10.58
N LEU A 108 -6.97 -0.38 10.29
CA LEU A 108 -7.91 0.20 11.24
C LEU A 108 -8.97 -0.80 11.69
N VAL A 109 -9.63 -1.51 10.77
CA VAL A 109 -10.68 -2.48 11.09
C VAL A 109 -10.13 -3.66 11.89
N THR A 110 -9.02 -4.23 11.44
CA THR A 110 -8.41 -5.37 12.13
C THR A 110 -7.79 -4.97 13.47
N GLY A 111 -7.24 -3.74 13.57
CA GLY A 111 -6.77 -3.18 14.83
C GLY A 111 -7.88 -2.99 15.85
N SER A 112 -9.04 -2.44 15.42
CA SER A 112 -10.23 -2.33 16.27
C SER A 112 -10.75 -3.70 16.72
N ALA A 113 -10.80 -4.68 15.82
CA ALA A 113 -11.21 -6.04 16.14
C ALA A 113 -10.27 -6.73 17.14
N TRP A 114 -8.96 -6.46 17.02
CA TRP A 114 -7.96 -6.96 17.96
C TRP A 114 -8.00 -6.21 19.30
N GLY A 115 -8.25 -4.90 19.27
CA GLY A 115 -8.36 -4.07 20.47
C GLY A 115 -9.51 -4.49 21.39
N LYS A 116 -10.64 -4.95 20.83
CA LYS A 116 -11.80 -5.33 21.64
C LYS A 116 -11.50 -6.41 22.72
N PRO A 117 -10.90 -7.56 22.41
CA PRO A 117 -10.52 -8.54 23.43
C PRO A 117 -9.34 -8.09 24.30
N MET A 118 -8.46 -7.22 23.82
CA MET A 118 -7.24 -6.80 24.52
C MET A 118 -7.48 -5.63 25.48
N TRP A 119 -8.32 -4.67 25.09
CA TRP A 119 -8.53 -3.39 25.79
C TRP A 119 -9.96 -3.19 26.26
N GLY A 120 -10.89 -4.10 25.92
CA GLY A 120 -12.30 -4.00 26.26
C GLY A 120 -13.10 -3.03 25.37
N THR A 121 -12.46 -2.33 24.46
CA THR A 121 -13.09 -1.35 23.56
C THR A 121 -12.67 -1.55 22.12
N TRP A 122 -13.54 -1.13 21.17
CA TRP A 122 -13.24 -1.16 19.74
C TRP A 122 -12.34 0.00 19.31
N TRP A 123 -12.38 1.12 20.02
CA TRP A 123 -11.68 2.34 19.62
C TRP A 123 -11.31 3.17 20.83
N ILE A 124 -10.15 3.77 20.76
CA ILE A 124 -9.68 4.84 21.65
C ILE A 124 -9.06 5.95 20.81
N TRP A 125 -9.24 7.18 21.25
CA TRP A 125 -8.63 8.34 20.58
C TRP A 125 -7.21 8.58 21.11
N ASP A 126 -6.35 7.62 20.85
CA ASP A 126 -4.92 7.79 21.13
C ASP A 126 -4.16 8.28 19.88
N ALA A 127 -2.90 8.63 20.07
CA ALA A 127 -2.07 9.16 18.97
C ALA A 127 -1.87 8.14 17.84
N ARG A 128 -1.79 6.83 18.16
CA ARG A 128 -1.53 5.77 17.17
C ARG A 128 -2.73 5.57 16.25
N LEU A 129 -3.90 5.33 16.83
CA LEU A 129 -5.11 5.06 16.06
C LEU A 129 -5.57 6.31 15.30
N THR A 130 -5.48 7.49 15.96
CA THR A 130 -5.87 8.75 15.34
C THR A 130 -4.98 9.12 14.16
N SER A 131 -3.66 8.97 14.28
CA SER A 131 -2.74 9.27 13.16
C SER A 131 -2.87 8.26 12.00
N GLU A 132 -3.19 6.99 12.29
CA GLU A 132 -3.51 6.01 11.24
C GLU A 132 -4.83 6.37 10.53
N LEU A 133 -5.84 6.87 11.25
CA LEU A 133 -7.08 7.38 10.65
C LEU A 133 -6.81 8.63 9.79
N VAL A 134 -5.95 9.53 10.24
CA VAL A 134 -5.49 10.68 9.43
C VAL A 134 -4.81 10.20 8.15
N LEU A 135 -4.02 9.12 8.20
CA LEU A 135 -3.41 8.52 7.01
C LEU A 135 -4.47 8.06 6.01
N LEU A 136 -5.56 7.45 6.47
CA LEU A 136 -6.69 7.07 5.59
C LEU A 136 -7.29 8.31 4.90
N PHE A 137 -7.54 9.39 5.65
CA PHE A 137 -8.06 10.64 5.08
C PHE A 137 -7.08 11.29 4.09
N LEU A 138 -5.78 11.20 4.33
CA LEU A 138 -4.77 11.67 3.38
C LEU A 138 -4.84 10.87 2.06
N TYR A 139 -4.98 9.55 2.11
CA TYR A 139 -5.18 8.73 0.91
C TYR A 139 -6.46 9.11 0.16
N VAL A 140 -7.58 9.27 0.89
CA VAL A 140 -8.87 9.68 0.30
C VAL A 140 -8.75 11.08 -0.31
N GLY A 141 -8.06 12.01 0.36
CA GLY A 141 -7.79 13.35 -0.14
C GLY A 141 -6.97 13.35 -1.43
N VAL A 142 -5.94 12.49 -1.52
CA VAL A 142 -5.15 12.31 -2.77
C VAL A 142 -6.03 11.79 -3.90
N ILE A 143 -6.89 10.80 -3.64
CA ILE A 143 -7.82 10.26 -4.63
C ILE A 143 -8.81 11.33 -5.07
N ALA A 144 -9.36 12.10 -4.13
CA ALA A 144 -10.31 13.16 -4.40
C ALA A 144 -9.69 14.27 -5.26
N LEU A 145 -8.49 14.76 -4.89
CA LEU A 145 -7.79 15.80 -5.64
C LEU A 145 -7.44 15.35 -7.06
N TYR A 146 -6.98 14.10 -7.23
CA TYR A 146 -6.67 13.57 -8.56
C TYR A 146 -7.88 13.50 -9.47
N ASN A 147 -9.09 13.37 -8.93
CA ASN A 147 -10.33 13.30 -9.67
C ASN A 147 -11.08 14.65 -9.75
N ALA A 148 -10.66 15.67 -8.98
CA ALA A 148 -11.33 16.96 -8.91
C ALA A 148 -11.04 17.89 -10.11
N PHE A 149 -9.97 17.63 -10.87
CA PHE A 149 -9.51 18.47 -11.96
C PHE A 149 -9.60 17.75 -13.31
N ASP A 150 -10.09 18.44 -14.34
CA ASP A 150 -10.06 17.94 -15.72
C ASP A 150 -8.66 17.93 -16.30
N ASP A 151 -7.84 18.93 -15.94
CA ASP A 151 -6.42 18.97 -16.30
C ASP A 151 -5.62 17.98 -15.44
N ARG A 152 -5.20 16.89 -16.05
CA ARG A 152 -4.42 15.83 -15.41
C ARG A 152 -3.08 16.29 -14.83
N ARG A 153 -2.47 17.33 -15.40
CA ARG A 153 -1.23 17.89 -14.88
C ARG A 153 -1.47 18.67 -13.58
N LEU A 154 -2.53 19.45 -13.55
CA LEU A 154 -2.94 20.17 -12.34
C LEU A 154 -3.37 19.19 -11.24
N ALA A 155 -4.16 18.16 -11.58
CA ALA A 155 -4.58 17.09 -10.70
C ALA A 155 -3.37 16.38 -10.05
N GLY A 156 -2.39 15.96 -10.87
CA GLY A 156 -1.16 15.30 -10.40
C GLY A 156 -0.33 16.18 -9.47
N ARG A 157 -0.20 17.48 -9.78
CA ARG A 157 0.50 18.44 -8.92
C ARG A 157 -0.20 18.65 -7.58
N ALA A 158 -1.51 18.88 -7.58
CA ALA A 158 -2.29 19.08 -6.35
C ALA A 158 -2.22 17.84 -5.45
N ALA A 159 -2.44 16.65 -6.03
CA ALA A 159 -2.31 15.38 -5.33
C ALA A 159 -0.88 15.16 -4.79
N GLY A 160 0.15 15.43 -5.60
CA GLY A 160 1.55 15.30 -5.21
C GLY A 160 1.95 16.23 -4.05
N ILE A 161 1.45 17.47 -4.03
CA ILE A 161 1.67 18.40 -2.92
C ILE A 161 1.04 17.85 -1.63
N LEU A 162 -0.22 17.38 -1.69
CA LEU A 162 -0.87 16.77 -0.53
C LEU A 162 -0.09 15.57 0.00
N VAL A 163 0.42 14.71 -0.89
CA VAL A 163 1.25 13.57 -0.50
C VAL A 163 2.50 14.02 0.24
N LEU A 164 3.22 15.02 -0.27
CA LEU A 164 4.45 15.50 0.38
C LEU A 164 4.18 16.19 1.73
N VAL A 165 3.10 16.95 1.85
CA VAL A 165 2.68 17.52 3.14
C VAL A 165 2.30 16.42 4.12
N GLY A 166 1.55 15.43 3.67
CA GLY A 166 1.07 14.34 4.52
C GLY A 166 2.15 13.37 4.98
N VAL A 167 3.35 13.38 4.36
CA VAL A 167 4.45 12.47 4.76
C VAL A 167 4.88 12.68 6.21
N VAL A 168 4.68 13.88 6.76
CA VAL A 168 4.96 14.21 8.17
C VAL A 168 4.15 13.33 9.13
N ASN A 169 3.01 12.79 8.69
CA ASN A 169 2.19 11.90 9.51
C ASN A 169 2.86 10.52 9.73
N LEU A 170 3.75 10.07 8.84
CA LEU A 170 4.40 8.75 8.99
C LEU A 170 5.27 8.63 10.26
N PRO A 171 6.21 9.56 10.55
CA PRO A 171 6.92 9.53 11.82
C PRO A 171 6.00 9.69 13.03
N ILE A 172 4.90 10.44 12.93
CA ILE A 172 3.91 10.54 14.03
C ILE A 172 3.30 9.16 14.30
N ILE A 173 2.86 8.42 13.28
CA ILE A 173 2.36 7.05 13.44
C ILE A 173 3.46 6.18 14.05
N HIS A 174 4.67 6.19 13.50
CA HIS A 174 5.73 5.28 13.89
C HIS A 174 6.16 5.48 15.36
N PHE A 175 6.38 6.72 15.76
CA PHE A 175 6.87 7.06 17.10
C PHE A 175 5.76 7.37 18.12
N SER A 176 4.49 7.29 17.72
CA SER A 176 3.35 7.58 18.60
C SER A 176 3.37 6.80 19.92
N VAL A 177 3.81 5.55 19.88
CA VAL A 177 3.90 4.67 21.06
C VAL A 177 5.07 5.02 22.01
N GLU A 178 6.01 5.84 21.55
CA GLU A 178 7.15 6.32 22.34
C GLU A 178 6.92 7.75 22.86
N TRP A 179 6.21 8.57 22.07
CA TRP A 179 6.00 9.99 22.40
C TRP A 179 4.76 10.26 23.24
N TRP A 180 3.76 9.37 23.18
CA TRP A 180 2.50 9.52 23.91
C TRP A 180 2.09 8.25 24.63
N ASN A 181 1.28 8.42 25.68
CA ASN A 181 0.63 7.30 26.33
C ASN A 181 -0.43 6.70 25.42
N THR A 182 -0.37 5.39 25.18
CA THR A 182 -1.28 4.64 24.32
C THR A 182 -1.51 3.24 24.90
N LEU A 183 -2.68 2.67 24.65
CA LEU A 183 -2.93 1.25 24.97
C LEU A 183 -2.27 0.31 23.94
N HIS A 184 -1.83 0.84 22.81
CA HIS A 184 -1.12 0.05 21.81
C HIS A 184 0.23 -0.39 22.37
N GLN A 185 0.58 -1.66 22.16
CA GLN A 185 1.90 -2.16 22.59
C GLN A 185 3.03 -1.32 21.98
N GLY A 186 4.13 -1.17 22.73
CA GLY A 186 5.32 -0.44 22.28
C GLY A 186 5.94 -1.00 21.00
N SER A 187 6.97 -0.34 20.51
CA SER A 187 7.68 -0.75 19.29
C SER A 187 8.09 -2.21 19.33
N THR A 188 7.49 -3.02 18.45
CA THR A 188 7.72 -4.46 18.41
C THR A 188 9.01 -4.77 17.65
N ASN A 189 9.99 -5.33 18.36
CA ASN A 189 11.15 -5.92 17.70
C ASN A 189 10.81 -7.35 17.30
N MET A 190 10.73 -7.61 15.99
CA MET A 190 10.37 -8.93 15.45
C MET A 190 11.23 -10.08 16.01
N GLN A 191 12.50 -9.83 16.32
CA GLN A 191 13.40 -10.87 16.84
C GLN A 191 13.31 -11.09 18.34
N LYS A 192 12.95 -10.04 19.11
CA LYS A 192 12.94 -10.09 20.58
C LYS A 192 11.54 -10.25 21.16
N SER A 193 10.52 -9.70 20.47
CA SER A 193 9.16 -9.58 21.01
C SER A 193 8.18 -10.64 20.48
N ILE A 194 8.56 -11.41 19.45
CA ILE A 194 7.68 -12.41 18.83
C ILE A 194 8.35 -13.78 18.87
N ASP A 195 7.61 -14.79 19.29
CA ASP A 195 8.10 -16.18 19.32
C ASP A 195 8.56 -16.64 17.91
N PRO A 196 9.65 -17.42 17.79
CA PRO A 196 10.15 -17.93 16.51
C PRO A 196 9.09 -18.63 15.66
N SER A 197 8.20 -19.42 16.27
CA SER A 197 7.14 -20.16 15.59
C SER A 197 6.09 -19.24 14.94
N MET A 198 5.87 -18.05 15.52
CA MET A 198 4.94 -17.03 15.04
C MET A 198 5.60 -16.09 14.01
N ARG A 199 6.92 -15.91 14.07
CA ARG A 199 7.67 -15.01 13.16
C ARG A 199 7.68 -15.43 11.71
N ILE A 200 7.82 -16.74 11.47
CA ILE A 200 7.95 -17.25 10.11
C ILE A 200 6.66 -16.95 9.31
N PRO A 201 5.45 -17.37 9.75
CA PRO A 201 4.22 -17.03 9.03
C PRO A 201 3.97 -15.53 8.93
N LEU A 202 4.38 -14.73 9.95
CA LEU A 202 4.26 -13.27 9.88
C LEU A 202 5.13 -12.68 8.77
N ARG A 203 6.37 -13.15 8.61
CA ARG A 203 7.24 -12.70 7.51
C ARG A 203 6.64 -13.04 6.14
N TRP A 204 6.10 -14.25 5.97
CA TRP A 204 5.40 -14.64 4.75
C TRP A 204 4.22 -13.71 4.46
N SER A 205 3.41 -13.39 5.47
CA SER A 205 2.31 -12.44 5.34
C SER A 205 2.81 -11.04 4.94
N ILE A 206 3.85 -10.51 5.59
CA ILE A 206 4.40 -9.18 5.28
C ILE A 206 4.86 -9.11 3.82
N PHE A 207 5.63 -10.08 3.35
CA PHE A 207 6.09 -10.09 1.95
C PHE A 207 4.96 -10.43 0.96
N GLY A 208 3.98 -11.22 1.37
CA GLY A 208 2.77 -11.48 0.59
C GLY A 208 1.96 -10.21 0.36
N PHE A 209 1.77 -9.39 1.40
CA PHE A 209 1.13 -8.06 1.27
C PHE A 209 1.95 -7.11 0.38
N LEU A 210 3.29 -7.12 0.48
CA LEU A 210 4.13 -6.37 -0.45
C LEU A 210 3.88 -6.78 -1.90
N GLY A 211 3.90 -8.09 -2.18
CA GLY A 211 3.63 -8.61 -3.52
C GLY A 211 2.25 -8.23 -4.04
N LEU A 212 1.24 -8.26 -3.17
CA LEU A 212 -0.12 -7.84 -3.49
C LEU A 212 -0.19 -6.33 -3.80
N PHE A 213 0.47 -5.49 -3.00
CA PHE A 213 0.59 -4.06 -3.27
C PHE A 213 1.21 -3.80 -4.64
N VAL A 214 2.35 -4.44 -4.94
CA VAL A 214 3.03 -4.28 -6.24
C VAL A 214 2.11 -4.72 -7.37
N THR A 215 1.48 -5.89 -7.26
CA THR A 215 0.56 -6.42 -8.27
C THR A 215 -0.58 -5.45 -8.57
N LEU A 216 -1.31 -5.02 -7.54
CA LEU A 216 -2.46 -4.13 -7.69
C LEU A 216 -2.05 -2.76 -8.25
N THR A 217 -0.92 -2.22 -7.79
CA THR A 217 -0.38 -0.95 -8.30
C THR A 217 -0.02 -1.06 -9.77
N LEU A 218 0.69 -2.12 -10.18
CA LEU A 218 1.07 -2.32 -11.59
C LEU A 218 -0.17 -2.51 -12.49
N MET A 219 -1.18 -3.25 -12.04
CA MET A 219 -2.45 -3.39 -12.76
C MET A 219 -3.15 -2.05 -12.95
N ARG A 220 -3.29 -1.25 -11.88
CA ARG A 220 -3.89 0.08 -11.96
C ARG A 220 -3.08 1.03 -12.83
N LEU A 221 -1.77 1.02 -12.69
CA LEU A 221 -0.87 1.86 -13.50
C LEU A 221 -1.04 1.57 -15.00
N ARG A 222 -1.13 0.29 -15.40
CA ARG A 222 -1.45 -0.09 -16.79
C ARG A 222 -2.77 0.50 -17.25
N THR A 223 -3.82 0.40 -16.45
CA THR A 223 -5.14 0.96 -16.77
C THR A 223 -5.05 2.48 -16.98
N LEU A 224 -4.39 3.19 -16.04
CA LEU A 224 -4.24 4.64 -16.12
C LEU A 224 -3.42 5.09 -17.33
N ILE A 225 -2.38 4.34 -17.70
CA ILE A 225 -1.58 4.61 -18.92
C ILE A 225 -2.46 4.48 -20.17
N LEU A 226 -3.26 3.41 -20.29
CA LEU A 226 -4.18 3.25 -21.43
C LEU A 226 -5.22 4.37 -21.50
N MET A 227 -5.79 4.76 -20.35
CA MET A 227 -6.77 5.84 -20.30
C MET A 227 -6.16 7.19 -20.70
N GLN A 228 -4.92 7.46 -20.30
CA GLN A 228 -4.21 8.69 -20.65
C GLN A 228 -3.84 8.74 -22.13
N ASP A 229 -3.33 7.62 -22.68
CA ASP A 229 -2.83 7.53 -24.05
C ASP A 229 -3.87 6.98 -25.04
N ARG A 230 -5.16 6.97 -24.70
CA ARG A 230 -6.26 6.33 -25.46
C ARG A 230 -6.32 6.66 -26.95
N ARG A 231 -5.77 7.82 -27.37
CA ARG A 231 -5.72 8.28 -28.77
C ARG A 231 -4.37 8.02 -29.45
N ARG A 232 -3.48 7.26 -28.83
CA ARG A 232 -2.17 6.93 -29.40
C ARG A 232 -2.25 5.66 -30.25
N PRO A 233 -1.56 5.58 -31.39
CA PRO A 233 -1.63 4.43 -32.31
C PRO A 233 -1.34 3.08 -31.60
N TRP A 234 -0.35 3.02 -30.71
CA TRP A 234 -0.01 1.81 -30.00
C TRP A 234 -1.15 1.27 -29.11
N VAL A 235 -2.02 2.15 -28.56
CA VAL A 235 -3.20 1.75 -27.77
C VAL A 235 -4.29 1.21 -28.68
N GLU A 236 -4.48 1.82 -29.85
CA GLU A 236 -5.43 1.33 -30.87
C GLU A 236 -5.03 -0.06 -31.39
N GLU A 237 -3.73 -0.30 -31.61
CA GLU A 237 -3.22 -1.61 -31.99
C GLU A 237 -3.52 -2.69 -30.92
N ILE A 238 -3.35 -2.37 -29.62
CA ILE A 238 -3.68 -3.30 -28.52
C ILE A 238 -5.19 -3.59 -28.53
N ALA A 239 -6.04 -2.58 -28.71
CA ALA A 239 -7.49 -2.75 -28.73
C ALA A 239 -7.95 -3.61 -29.92
N ASN A 240 -7.35 -3.42 -31.09
CA ASN A 240 -7.67 -4.20 -32.27
C ASN A 240 -7.22 -5.66 -32.15
N LYS A 241 -6.03 -5.93 -31.59
CA LYS A 241 -5.58 -7.30 -31.29
C LYS A 241 -6.51 -8.02 -30.31
N GLY A 242 -7.02 -7.30 -29.30
CA GLY A 242 -7.98 -7.88 -28.34
C GLY A 242 -9.30 -8.29 -28.99
N ARG A 243 -9.79 -7.50 -29.98
CA ARG A 243 -11.02 -7.81 -30.74
C ARG A 243 -10.87 -8.99 -31.71
N SER A 244 -9.68 -9.24 -32.21
CA SER A 244 -9.42 -10.37 -33.11
C SER A 244 -9.30 -11.73 -32.41
N LEU A 245 -9.25 -11.73 -31.06
CA LEU A 245 -9.11 -12.92 -30.22
C LEU A 245 -10.42 -13.28 -29.46
N SER A 246 -11.43 -12.42 -29.53
CA SER A 246 -12.79 -12.63 -28.97
C SER A 246 -13.76 -13.11 -30.07
#